data_ca76797489c5d7dbb619e26a78f0f757
#
_entry.id   ca76797489c5d7dbb619e26a78f0f757
#
_cell.length_a   1.000
_cell.length_b   1.000
_cell.length_c   1.000
_cell.angle_alpha   90.00
_cell.angle_beta   90.00
_cell.angle_gamma   90.00
#
_symmetry.space_group_name_H-M   'P 1'
#
loop_
_entity.id
_entity.type
_entity.pdbx_description
1 polymer ?
#
loop_
_entity_poly.entity_id
_entity_poly.type
_entity_poly.pdbx_seq_one_letter_code
_entity_poly.pdbx_strand_id
1 'polypeptide(L)'
;SNLPGLRIGFAAGDRKFLARFLELRNVSAPQVPLPAQRVAIAAYGDEAHVEENRRLYAQKYDLADDIVGNRYGYRRPGGGFFLWLDVSAQGGDEAVALRLWREAGLRVVPGRYLAREQADGSNPGLGYIRVAMVQDRETTAEALHRLVAVLG
;
A
#
# COMPACT_ATOMS: atom_id res chain seq x y z
N SER A 1 -7.35 6.10 10.04
CA SER A 1 -8.82 5.93 10.12
C SER A 1 -9.31 4.99 9.02
N ASN A 2 -10.14 4.03 9.34
CA ASN A 2 -10.59 2.96 8.42
C ASN A 2 -11.75 3.35 7.51
N LEU A 3 -11.77 4.56 7.00
CA LEU A 3 -12.82 5.06 6.12
C LEU A 3 -12.28 5.53 4.76
N PRO A 4 -11.52 4.69 4.02
CA PRO A 4 -10.89 5.09 2.76
C PRO A 4 -11.91 5.44 1.68
N GLY A 5 -13.14 4.92 1.75
CA GLY A 5 -14.23 5.20 0.82
C GLY A 5 -14.72 6.63 0.85
N LEU A 6 -14.54 7.36 1.94
CA LEU A 6 -14.90 8.79 2.05
C LEU A 6 -13.97 9.70 1.24
N ARG A 7 -12.80 9.21 0.83
CA ARG A 7 -11.84 9.95 0.00
C ARG A 7 -11.44 11.29 0.58
N ILE A 8 -11.31 11.40 1.90
CA ILE A 8 -10.90 12.60 2.61
C ILE A 8 -9.47 12.47 3.10
N GLY A 9 -8.73 13.54 2.96
CA GLY A 9 -7.41 13.73 3.53
C GLY A 9 -7.17 15.21 3.77
N PHE A 10 -6.08 15.51 4.47
CA PHE A 10 -5.63 16.88 4.65
C PHE A 10 -4.15 16.98 4.34
N ALA A 11 -3.69 18.18 4.00
CA ALA A 11 -2.28 18.50 3.84
C ALA A 11 -1.90 19.61 4.81
N ALA A 12 -0.78 19.42 5.51
CA ALA A 12 -0.18 20.42 6.40
C ALA A 12 1.32 20.46 6.13
N GLY A 13 1.94 21.66 6.18
CA GLY A 13 3.36 21.79 5.92
C GLY A 13 3.79 23.18 5.48
N ASP A 14 4.78 23.25 4.60
CA ASP A 14 5.37 24.50 4.13
C ASP A 14 4.33 25.41 3.46
N ARG A 15 4.34 26.68 3.87
CA ARG A 15 3.36 27.69 3.40
C ARG A 15 3.40 27.91 1.89
N LYS A 16 4.61 27.92 1.29
CA LYS A 16 4.76 28.19 -0.15
C LYS A 16 4.25 27.00 -0.97
N PHE A 17 4.53 25.78 -0.48
CA PHE A 17 4.00 24.57 -1.09
C PHE A 17 2.46 24.52 -0.99
N LEU A 18 1.91 24.78 0.21
CA LEU A 18 0.47 24.75 0.42
C LEU A 18 -0.28 25.82 -0.40
N ALA A 19 0.30 26.99 -0.62
CA ALA A 19 -0.30 28.02 -1.47
C ALA A 19 -0.48 27.51 -2.92
N ARG A 20 0.55 26.91 -3.51
CA ARG A 20 0.47 26.31 -4.86
C ARG A 20 -0.46 25.09 -4.92
N PHE A 21 -0.45 24.29 -3.86
CA PHE A 21 -1.37 23.16 -3.74
C PHE A 21 -2.83 23.63 -3.70
N LEU A 22 -3.12 24.73 -2.97
CA LEU A 22 -4.44 25.32 -2.91
C LEU A 22 -4.90 25.87 -4.28
N GLU A 23 -4.02 26.56 -5.01
CA GLU A 23 -4.31 26.99 -6.39
C GLU A 23 -4.72 25.84 -7.29
N LEU A 24 -3.96 24.74 -7.27
CA LEU A 24 -4.29 23.52 -8.02
C LEU A 24 -5.63 22.93 -7.57
N ARG A 25 -5.87 22.87 -6.27
CA ARG A 25 -7.11 22.35 -5.70
C ARG A 25 -8.34 23.16 -6.12
N ASN A 26 -8.23 24.48 -6.16
CA ASN A 26 -9.33 25.37 -6.58
C ASN A 26 -9.81 25.09 -8.01
N VAL A 27 -8.93 24.56 -8.87
CA VAL A 27 -9.27 24.25 -10.27
C VAL A 27 -9.71 22.79 -10.44
N SER A 28 -9.05 21.86 -9.72
CA SER A 28 -9.22 20.43 -9.95
C SER A 28 -10.31 19.77 -9.10
N ALA A 29 -10.45 20.17 -7.82
CA ALA A 29 -11.45 19.61 -6.92
C ALA A 29 -11.59 20.52 -5.67
N PRO A 30 -12.27 21.66 -5.78
CA PRO A 30 -12.20 22.73 -4.78
C PRO A 30 -12.88 22.41 -3.47
N GLN A 31 -13.85 21.49 -3.45
CA GLN A 31 -14.71 21.29 -2.29
C GLN A 31 -14.69 19.84 -1.80
N VAL A 32 -14.71 19.71 -0.47
CA VAL A 32 -15.04 18.46 0.22
C VAL A 32 -16.43 18.67 0.86
N PRO A 33 -17.42 17.80 0.63
CA PRO A 33 -18.77 17.94 1.19
C PRO A 33 -18.76 18.04 2.71
N LEU A 34 -19.55 18.95 3.28
CA LEU A 34 -19.63 19.16 4.74
C LEU A 34 -19.92 17.90 5.56
N PRO A 35 -20.83 17.00 5.15
CA PRO A 35 -21.04 15.75 5.88
C PRO A 35 -19.76 14.91 5.97
N ALA A 36 -19.01 14.83 4.88
CA ALA A 36 -17.75 14.10 4.84
C ALA A 36 -16.68 14.75 5.74
N GLN A 37 -16.61 16.10 5.79
CA GLN A 37 -15.72 16.81 6.72
C GLN A 37 -16.06 16.50 8.19
N ARG A 38 -17.35 16.46 8.55
CA ARG A 38 -17.78 16.12 9.92
C ARG A 38 -17.38 14.71 10.31
N VAL A 39 -17.55 13.74 9.40
CA VAL A 39 -17.10 12.36 9.64
C VAL A 39 -15.59 12.30 9.81
N ALA A 40 -14.82 13.03 8.98
CA ALA A 40 -13.37 13.09 9.10
C ALA A 40 -12.91 13.68 10.44
N ILE A 41 -13.56 14.74 10.92
CA ILE A 41 -13.27 15.34 12.25
C ILE A 41 -13.47 14.30 13.35
N ALA A 42 -14.57 13.57 13.34
CA ALA A 42 -14.86 12.53 14.33
C ALA A 42 -13.82 11.39 14.24
N ALA A 43 -13.50 10.93 13.02
CA ALA A 43 -12.54 9.85 12.81
C ALA A 43 -11.10 10.24 13.19
N TYR A 44 -10.68 11.46 12.93
CA TYR A 44 -9.35 11.95 13.33
C TYR A 44 -9.26 12.29 14.81
N GLY A 45 -10.39 12.47 15.50
CA GLY A 45 -10.45 12.65 16.94
C GLY A 45 -10.48 11.36 17.77
N ASP A 46 -10.58 10.19 17.11
CA ASP A 46 -10.58 8.88 17.77
C ASP A 46 -9.30 8.12 17.47
N GLU A 47 -8.43 7.98 18.44
CA GLU A 47 -7.16 7.23 18.31
C GLU A 47 -7.32 5.73 18.64
N ALA A 48 -8.37 5.33 19.35
CA ALA A 48 -8.51 3.93 19.80
C ALA A 48 -8.55 2.96 18.62
N HIS A 49 -9.31 3.25 17.58
CA HIS A 49 -9.36 2.42 16.38
C HIS A 49 -8.05 2.43 15.58
N VAL A 50 -7.28 3.53 15.65
CA VAL A 50 -5.97 3.63 14.99
C VAL A 50 -4.95 2.73 15.68
N GLU A 51 -4.91 2.74 17.01
CA GLU A 51 -4.03 1.88 17.81
C GLU A 51 -4.34 0.40 17.58
N GLU A 52 -5.62 0.03 17.59
CA GLU A 52 -6.04 -1.35 17.30
C GLU A 52 -5.65 -1.79 15.88
N ASN A 53 -5.84 -0.94 14.88
CA ASN A 53 -5.39 -1.24 13.53
C ASN A 53 -3.88 -1.41 13.42
N ARG A 54 -3.11 -0.55 14.06
CA ARG A 54 -1.64 -0.68 14.11
C ARG A 54 -1.24 -2.02 14.71
N ARG A 55 -1.90 -2.44 15.80
CA ARG A 55 -1.67 -3.72 16.44
C ARG A 55 -1.98 -4.90 15.51
N LEU A 56 -3.12 -4.87 14.83
CA LEU A 56 -3.52 -5.91 13.87
C LEU A 56 -2.57 -6.00 12.68
N TYR A 57 -2.13 -4.87 12.13
CA TYR A 57 -1.16 -4.88 11.03
C TYR A 57 0.24 -5.28 11.49
N ALA A 58 0.66 -4.93 12.71
CA ALA A 58 1.92 -5.41 13.27
C ALA A 58 1.99 -6.94 13.30
N GLN A 59 0.91 -7.62 13.72
CA GLN A 59 0.82 -9.08 13.70
C GLN A 59 0.94 -9.68 12.28
N LYS A 60 0.46 -8.98 11.26
CA LYS A 60 0.61 -9.44 9.86
C LYS A 60 2.04 -9.22 9.35
N TYR A 61 2.71 -8.18 9.81
CA TYR A 61 4.14 -8.02 9.54
C TYR A 61 4.99 -9.07 10.24
N ASP A 62 4.62 -9.52 11.45
CA ASP A 62 5.29 -10.65 12.10
C ASP A 62 5.19 -11.91 11.23
N LEU A 63 4.01 -12.20 10.64
CA LEU A 63 3.86 -13.28 9.68
C LEU A 63 4.74 -13.10 8.42
N ALA A 64 4.83 -11.88 7.92
CA ALA A 64 5.68 -11.61 6.76
C ALA A 64 7.17 -11.76 7.09
N ASP A 65 7.60 -11.35 8.27
CA ASP A 65 8.98 -11.55 8.76
C ASP A 65 9.32 -13.05 8.82
N ASP A 66 8.40 -13.88 9.32
CA ASP A 66 8.57 -15.34 9.45
C ASP A 66 8.51 -16.06 8.10
N ILE A 67 7.50 -15.75 7.26
CA ILE A 67 7.18 -16.51 6.04
C ILE A 67 8.01 -16.03 4.85
N VAL A 68 8.10 -14.73 4.63
CA VAL A 68 8.88 -14.14 3.53
C VAL A 68 10.35 -14.05 3.91
N GLY A 69 10.65 -13.65 5.14
CA GLY A 69 12.01 -13.53 5.65
C GLY A 69 12.84 -12.55 4.83
N ASN A 70 14.03 -12.97 4.40
CA ASN A 70 14.94 -12.13 3.62
C ASN A 70 14.75 -12.24 2.09
N ARG A 71 13.67 -12.92 1.64
CA ARG A 71 13.38 -13.11 0.20
C ARG A 71 12.90 -11.81 -0.43
N TYR A 72 13.12 -11.68 -1.72
CA TYR A 72 12.58 -10.62 -2.57
C TYR A 72 12.89 -9.19 -2.06
N GLY A 73 14.06 -9.03 -1.41
CA GLY A 73 14.44 -7.74 -0.84
C GLY A 73 13.49 -7.20 0.24
N TYR A 74 12.65 -8.07 0.80
CA TYR A 74 11.69 -7.67 1.82
C TYR A 74 12.37 -7.01 3.02
N ARG A 75 11.78 -5.91 3.44
CA ARG A 75 12.12 -5.20 4.69
C ARG A 75 10.83 -4.74 5.33
N ARG A 76 10.69 -5.00 6.61
CA ARG A 76 9.55 -4.51 7.39
C ARG A 76 9.49 -2.99 7.35
N PRO A 77 8.42 -2.37 6.85
CA PRO A 77 8.29 -0.92 6.87
C PRO A 77 7.93 -0.43 8.28
N GLY A 78 8.17 0.86 8.55
CA GLY A 78 7.78 1.49 9.82
C GLY A 78 6.27 1.63 10.02
N GLY A 79 5.45 1.30 9.02
CA GLY A 79 4.00 1.35 9.07
C GLY A 79 3.36 1.03 7.73
N GLY A 80 2.02 1.05 7.70
CA GLY A 80 1.24 0.72 6.51
C GLY A 80 0.68 -0.69 6.56
N PHE A 81 0.31 -1.22 5.38
CA PHE A 81 -0.31 -2.55 5.23
C PHE A 81 0.09 -3.24 3.91
N PHE A 82 1.18 -2.79 3.31
CA PHE A 82 1.71 -3.33 2.06
C PHE A 82 3.07 -3.97 2.27
N LEU A 83 3.33 -5.05 1.52
CA LEU A 83 4.69 -5.50 1.23
C LEU A 83 5.09 -4.92 -0.13
N TRP A 84 6.35 -4.54 -0.25
CA TRP A 84 6.99 -4.12 -1.48
C TRP A 84 8.14 -5.08 -1.74
N LEU A 85 7.99 -5.95 -2.75
CA LEU A 85 8.87 -7.09 -2.99
C LEU A 85 9.55 -6.95 -4.34
N ASP A 86 10.87 -7.08 -4.37
CA ASP A 86 11.67 -7.14 -5.59
C ASP A 86 11.57 -8.54 -6.21
N VAL A 87 10.97 -8.62 -7.36
CA VAL A 87 10.78 -9.87 -8.12
C VAL A 87 11.48 -9.84 -9.48
N SER A 88 12.50 -8.99 -9.61
CA SER A 88 13.28 -8.87 -10.84
C SER A 88 13.92 -10.21 -11.24
N ALA A 89 14.45 -10.94 -10.24
CA ALA A 89 15.05 -12.27 -10.45
C ALA A 89 14.01 -13.36 -10.78
N GLN A 90 12.74 -13.15 -10.49
CA GLN A 90 11.64 -14.09 -10.73
C GLN A 90 10.91 -13.88 -12.07
N GLY A 91 11.41 -12.95 -12.89
CA GLY A 91 10.85 -12.63 -14.21
C GLY A 91 10.18 -11.27 -14.31
N GLY A 92 10.26 -10.46 -13.26
CA GLY A 92 9.73 -9.09 -13.24
C GLY A 92 8.27 -9.00 -12.80
N ASP A 93 7.83 -7.79 -12.60
CA ASP A 93 6.59 -7.43 -11.92
C ASP A 93 5.31 -7.95 -12.62
N GLU A 94 5.17 -7.74 -13.93
CA GLU A 94 3.97 -8.17 -14.66
C GLU A 94 3.89 -9.69 -14.81
N ALA A 95 4.99 -10.33 -15.20
CA ALA A 95 5.02 -11.78 -15.36
C ALA A 95 4.76 -12.50 -14.03
N VAL A 96 5.35 -12.01 -12.94
CA VAL A 96 5.12 -12.53 -11.59
C VAL A 96 3.68 -12.29 -11.14
N ALA A 97 3.10 -11.12 -11.38
CA ALA A 97 1.71 -10.85 -11.01
C ALA A 97 0.74 -11.80 -11.72
N LEU A 98 0.96 -12.07 -13.02
CA LEU A 98 0.16 -13.04 -13.78
C LEU A 98 0.37 -14.48 -13.29
N ARG A 99 1.60 -14.87 -12.97
CA ARG A 99 1.92 -16.19 -12.42
C ARG A 99 1.25 -16.43 -11.08
N LEU A 100 1.36 -15.48 -10.15
CA LEU A 100 0.72 -15.53 -8.84
C LEU A 100 -0.81 -15.63 -8.95
N TRP A 101 -1.40 -14.90 -9.90
CA TRP A 101 -2.83 -15.00 -10.15
C TRP A 101 -3.24 -16.38 -10.65
N ARG A 102 -2.53 -16.94 -11.63
CA ARG A 102 -2.87 -18.21 -12.28
C ARG A 102 -2.60 -19.42 -11.38
N GLU A 103 -1.48 -19.42 -10.67
CA GLU A 103 -0.99 -20.59 -9.94
C GLU A 103 -1.38 -20.59 -8.46
N ALA A 104 -1.57 -19.41 -7.88
CA ALA A 104 -1.86 -19.25 -6.45
C ALA A 104 -3.18 -18.53 -6.15
N GLY A 105 -3.87 -17.99 -7.16
CA GLY A 105 -5.07 -17.18 -6.96
C GLY A 105 -4.80 -15.86 -6.22
N LEU A 106 -3.55 -15.37 -6.25
CA LEU A 106 -3.13 -14.16 -5.54
C LEU A 106 -3.15 -12.96 -6.48
N ARG A 107 -3.89 -11.92 -6.07
CA ARG A 107 -3.95 -10.66 -6.79
C ARG A 107 -2.98 -9.66 -6.18
N VAL A 108 -1.91 -9.37 -6.88
CA VAL A 108 -0.90 -8.36 -6.53
C VAL A 108 -0.87 -7.25 -7.58
N VAL A 109 -0.24 -6.13 -7.26
CA VAL A 109 -0.13 -5.01 -8.20
C VAL A 109 1.31 -4.88 -8.67
N PRO A 110 1.58 -4.93 -10.00
CA PRO A 110 2.89 -4.63 -10.56
C PRO A 110 3.33 -3.22 -10.16
N GLY A 111 4.59 -3.09 -9.73
CA GLY A 111 5.10 -1.85 -9.20
C GLY A 111 5.20 -0.74 -10.25
N ARG A 112 5.49 -1.10 -11.51
CA ARG A 112 5.54 -0.13 -12.62
C ARG A 112 4.26 0.69 -12.78
N TYR A 113 3.10 0.15 -12.42
CA TYR A 113 1.82 0.86 -12.49
C TYR A 113 1.58 1.83 -11.33
N LEU A 114 2.40 1.74 -10.28
CA LEU A 114 2.33 2.59 -9.09
C LEU A 114 3.40 3.69 -9.10
N ALA A 115 4.33 3.62 -10.02
CA ALA A 115 5.41 4.58 -10.20
C ALA A 115 5.23 5.34 -11.52
N ARG A 116 5.80 6.53 -11.58
CA ARG A 116 5.85 7.35 -12.79
C ARG A 116 7.21 7.16 -13.46
N GLU A 117 7.19 7.00 -14.77
CA GLU A 117 8.40 7.02 -15.58
C GLU A 117 9.15 8.35 -15.39
N GLN A 118 10.44 8.28 -15.16
CA GLN A 118 11.33 9.41 -14.98
C GLN A 118 11.76 9.99 -16.33
N ALA A 119 12.36 11.18 -16.31
CA ALA A 119 12.82 11.85 -17.53
C ALA A 119 13.91 11.08 -18.29
N ASP A 120 14.62 10.18 -17.62
CA ASP A 120 15.65 9.29 -18.18
C ASP A 120 15.08 7.96 -18.71
N GLY A 121 13.75 7.78 -18.67
CA GLY A 121 13.08 6.56 -19.08
C GLY A 121 13.06 5.45 -18.01
N SER A 122 13.65 5.69 -16.85
CA SER A 122 13.59 4.72 -15.75
C SER A 122 12.24 4.72 -15.06
N ASN A 123 11.84 3.56 -14.51
CA ASN A 123 10.64 3.44 -13.69
C ASN A 123 11.02 2.79 -12.35
N PRO A 124 10.96 3.54 -11.22
CA PRO A 124 11.39 3.03 -9.92
C PRO A 124 10.53 1.89 -9.37
N GLY A 125 9.37 1.63 -9.97
CA GLY A 125 8.53 0.49 -9.63
C GLY A 125 8.79 -0.75 -10.46
N LEU A 126 9.63 -0.67 -11.49
CA LEU A 126 9.94 -1.79 -12.37
C LEU A 126 10.60 -2.93 -11.59
N GLY A 127 10.11 -4.15 -11.78
CA GLY A 127 10.61 -5.34 -11.09
C GLY A 127 10.06 -5.55 -9.68
N TYR A 128 9.19 -4.66 -9.20
CA TYR A 128 8.57 -4.80 -7.87
C TYR A 128 7.11 -5.19 -7.96
N ILE A 129 6.63 -5.90 -6.94
CA ILE A 129 5.19 -6.10 -6.72
C ILE A 129 4.76 -5.53 -5.38
N ARG A 130 3.53 -5.00 -5.34
CA ARG A 130 2.88 -4.59 -4.10
C ARG A 130 1.86 -5.64 -3.66
N VAL A 131 2.03 -6.15 -2.45
CA VAL A 131 1.10 -7.09 -1.82
C VAL A 131 0.35 -6.36 -0.70
N ALA A 132 -0.99 -6.37 -0.74
CA ALA A 132 -1.82 -5.74 0.29
C ALA A 132 -2.27 -6.78 1.32
N MET A 133 -1.89 -6.60 2.58
CA MET A 133 -2.23 -7.51 3.69
C MET A 133 -3.56 -7.12 4.36
N VAL A 134 -4.63 -6.94 3.56
CA VAL A 134 -5.93 -6.43 4.04
C VAL A 134 -6.86 -7.51 4.60
N GLN A 135 -6.61 -8.78 4.29
CA GLN A 135 -7.39 -9.92 4.79
C GLN A 135 -7.11 -10.17 6.28
N ASP A 136 -7.85 -11.09 6.91
CA ASP A 136 -7.55 -11.55 8.25
C ASP A 136 -6.15 -12.19 8.35
N ARG A 137 -5.74 -12.52 9.57
CA ARG A 137 -4.40 -13.05 9.85
C ARG A 137 -4.17 -14.41 9.20
N GLU A 138 -5.15 -15.31 9.26
CA GLU A 138 -5.06 -16.67 8.74
C GLU A 138 -4.96 -16.67 7.22
N THR A 139 -5.89 -15.98 6.55
CA THR A 139 -5.88 -15.80 5.09
C THR A 139 -4.60 -15.10 4.61
N THR A 140 -4.08 -14.14 5.40
CA THR A 140 -2.81 -13.48 5.07
C THR A 140 -1.64 -14.46 5.14
N ALA A 141 -1.55 -15.30 6.19
CA ALA A 141 -0.50 -16.32 6.32
C ALA A 141 -0.54 -17.31 5.16
N GLU A 142 -1.73 -17.84 4.85
CA GLU A 142 -1.92 -18.75 3.72
C GLU A 142 -1.50 -18.12 2.39
N ALA A 143 -1.90 -16.87 2.15
CA ALA A 143 -1.51 -16.15 0.94
C ALA A 143 0.02 -15.97 0.83
N LEU A 144 0.69 -15.63 1.92
CA LEU A 144 2.15 -15.51 1.93
C LEU A 144 2.86 -16.85 1.69
N HIS A 145 2.35 -17.95 2.26
CA HIS A 145 2.89 -19.28 1.96
C HIS A 145 2.73 -19.64 0.48
N ARG A 146 1.56 -19.40 -0.11
CA ARG A 146 1.34 -19.63 -1.56
C ARG A 146 2.26 -18.76 -2.41
N LEU A 147 2.47 -17.50 -2.02
CA LEU A 147 3.36 -16.58 -2.72
C LEU A 147 4.80 -17.16 -2.75
N VAL A 148 5.31 -17.56 -1.58
CA VAL A 148 6.65 -18.13 -1.48
C VAL A 148 6.75 -19.46 -2.24
N ALA A 149 5.73 -20.31 -2.19
CA ALA A 149 5.71 -21.58 -2.91
C ALA A 149 5.81 -21.40 -4.44
N VAL A 150 5.15 -20.36 -4.98
CA VAL A 150 5.19 -20.05 -6.43
C VAL A 150 6.50 -19.38 -6.84
N LEU A 151 7.05 -18.51 -5.99
CA LEU A 151 8.21 -17.69 -6.38
C LEU A 151 9.57 -18.32 -6.04
N GLY A 152 9.63 -19.24 -5.09
CA GLY A 152 10.86 -19.95 -4.66
C GLY A 152 11.60 -19.24 -3.54
#